data_eeefee840c9a9891e152e9603cfae9a0
#
_entry.id   eeefee840c9a9891e152e9603cfae9a0
#
_cell.length_a   1.000
_cell.length_b   1.000
_cell.length_c   1.000
_cell.angle_alpha   90.00
_cell.angle_beta   90.00
_cell.angle_gamma   90.00
#
_symmetry.space_group_name_H-M   'P 1'
#
loop_
_entity.id
_entity.type
_entity.pdbx_description
1 polymer ?
#
loop_
_entity_poly.entity_id
_entity_poly.type
_entity_poly.pdbx_seq_one_letter_code
_entity_poly.pdbx_strand_id
1 'polypeptide(L)'
;MTLDVYAVPNRHKHLKSGTKRLGTNYPALAALMVELISSVPVDYLYLEEQWSRPDQAGMFTFGQTFGDCRTAVAGGLIAAGYNAEQADEKIVFVPGGEWKHEMRLDSDKSKSLALASAIFPECKQAWKLVSKHTSAAEASLLALYGATKQGLRLKPKAKILPPNKPTLTLFPSLVLGEKKK
;
A
#
# COMPACT_ATOMS: atom_id res chain seq x y z
N MET A 1 -0.09 13.06 11.96
CA MET A 1 0.24 11.88 11.13
C MET A 1 0.98 12.39 9.91
N THR A 2 2.07 11.76 9.55
CA THR A 2 2.76 12.04 8.29
C THR A 2 2.37 10.93 7.32
N LEU A 3 2.00 11.27 6.09
CA LEU A 3 1.72 10.31 5.04
C LEU A 3 2.92 10.32 4.07
N ASP A 4 3.67 9.23 4.06
CA ASP A 4 4.71 8.99 3.09
C ASP A 4 4.19 8.02 2.03
N VAL A 5 4.44 8.32 0.77
CA VAL A 5 3.95 7.55 -0.36
C VAL A 5 5.13 6.95 -1.10
N TYR A 6 5.20 5.62 -1.11
CA TYR A 6 6.25 4.88 -1.81
C TYR A 6 5.65 4.08 -2.95
N ALA A 7 6.45 3.82 -3.93
CA ALA A 7 6.00 3.13 -5.10
C ALA A 7 6.61 1.72 -5.16
N VAL A 8 5.80 0.73 -5.54
CA VAL A 8 6.25 -0.66 -5.70
C VAL A 8 7.17 -0.78 -6.91
N PRO A 9 8.37 -1.35 -6.74
CA PRO A 9 9.27 -1.61 -7.86
C PRO A 9 8.65 -2.55 -8.88
N ASN A 10 8.72 -2.16 -10.16
CA ASN A 10 8.25 -2.97 -11.28
C ASN A 10 9.42 -3.41 -12.16
N ARG A 11 9.26 -4.51 -12.86
CA ARG A 11 10.17 -4.98 -13.91
C ARG A 11 9.42 -5.37 -15.17
N HIS A 12 10.05 -5.20 -16.31
CA HIS A 12 9.52 -5.75 -17.55
C HIS A 12 9.78 -7.26 -17.61
N LYS A 13 8.72 -8.03 -17.81
CA LYS A 13 8.81 -9.45 -18.16
C LYS A 13 8.65 -9.58 -19.67
N HIS A 14 9.61 -10.22 -20.34
CA HIS A 14 9.49 -10.61 -21.73
C HIS A 14 8.69 -11.90 -21.83
N LEU A 15 7.59 -11.88 -22.55
CA LEU A 15 6.81 -13.07 -22.87
C LEU A 15 7.39 -13.76 -24.10
N LYS A 16 7.15 -15.06 -24.24
CA LYS A 16 7.56 -15.84 -25.43
C LYS A 16 7.03 -15.26 -26.75
N SER A 17 5.92 -14.53 -26.69
CA SER A 17 5.33 -13.79 -27.83
C SER A 17 6.08 -12.51 -28.21
N GLY A 18 7.20 -12.17 -27.56
CA GLY A 18 7.90 -10.90 -27.74
C GLY A 18 7.25 -9.71 -27.04
N THR A 19 6.07 -9.86 -26.48
CA THR A 19 5.36 -8.80 -25.75
C THR A 19 6.05 -8.52 -24.41
N LYS A 20 6.26 -7.25 -24.09
CA LYS A 20 6.72 -6.81 -22.77
C LYS A 20 5.53 -6.64 -21.84
N ARG A 21 5.55 -7.30 -20.70
CA ARG A 21 4.55 -7.12 -19.65
C ARG A 21 5.21 -6.55 -18.40
N LEU A 22 4.57 -5.53 -17.80
CA LEU A 22 5.00 -5.00 -16.53
C LEU A 22 4.59 -5.97 -15.42
N GLY A 23 5.52 -6.29 -14.53
CA GLY A 23 5.27 -7.13 -13.35
C GLY A 23 6.04 -6.62 -12.15
N THR A 24 5.64 -7.04 -10.96
CA THR A 24 6.30 -6.66 -9.72
C THR A 24 7.75 -7.16 -9.69
N ASN A 25 8.65 -6.29 -9.27
CA ASN A 25 10.04 -6.66 -8.96
C ASN A 25 10.12 -7.13 -7.51
N TYR A 26 9.89 -8.41 -7.27
CA TYR A 26 9.78 -8.98 -5.93
C TYR A 26 10.99 -8.73 -5.02
N PRO A 27 12.25 -8.94 -5.46
CA PRO A 27 13.41 -8.65 -4.63
C PRO A 27 13.46 -7.17 -4.20
N ALA A 28 13.17 -6.25 -5.12
CA ALA A 28 13.17 -4.83 -4.80
C ALA A 28 11.98 -4.44 -3.90
N LEU A 29 10.83 -5.13 -4.02
CA LEU A 29 9.71 -4.95 -3.10
C LEU A 29 10.08 -5.44 -1.70
N ALA A 30 10.69 -6.61 -1.57
CA ALA A 30 11.15 -7.13 -0.28
C ALA A 30 12.16 -6.19 0.38
N ALA A 31 13.16 -5.70 -0.38
CA ALA A 31 14.14 -4.75 0.13
C ALA A 31 13.48 -3.44 0.60
N LEU A 32 12.52 -2.92 -0.16
CA LEU A 32 11.76 -1.72 0.23
C LEU A 32 10.97 -1.95 1.53
N MET A 33 10.32 -3.12 1.68
CA MET A 33 9.59 -3.44 2.91
C MET A 33 10.51 -3.55 4.12
N VAL A 34 11.67 -4.17 3.97
CA VAL A 34 12.69 -4.22 5.03
C VAL A 34 13.14 -2.81 5.42
N GLU A 35 13.48 -1.97 4.44
CA GLU A 35 13.91 -0.59 4.67
C GLU A 35 12.84 0.21 5.43
N LEU A 36 11.59 0.16 4.98
CA LEU A 36 10.48 0.92 5.56
C LEU A 36 10.16 0.46 6.99
N ILE A 37 10.03 -0.85 7.19
CA ILE A 37 9.62 -1.42 8.48
C ILE A 37 10.75 -1.29 9.52
N SER A 38 12.01 -1.36 9.08
CA SER A 38 13.16 -1.16 9.98
C SER A 38 13.42 0.31 10.33
N SER A 39 12.90 1.25 9.53
CA SER A 39 13.15 2.68 9.73
C SER A 39 12.25 3.32 10.78
N VAL A 40 11.09 2.72 11.07
CA VAL A 40 10.10 3.20 12.03
C VAL A 40 9.41 2.04 12.74
N PRO A 41 9.08 2.16 14.04
CA PRO A 41 8.26 1.17 14.70
C PRO A 41 6.90 1.04 14.01
N VAL A 42 6.49 -0.19 13.72
CA VAL A 42 5.22 -0.50 13.06
C VAL A 42 4.26 -1.08 14.08
N ASP A 43 3.10 -0.43 14.27
CA ASP A 43 2.02 -0.99 15.09
C ASP A 43 1.19 -1.99 14.27
N TYR A 44 0.71 -1.58 13.09
CA TYR A 44 -0.10 -2.41 12.18
C TYR A 44 0.20 -2.11 10.72
N LEU A 45 0.01 -3.11 9.88
CA LEU A 45 0.11 -3.04 8.42
C LEU A 45 -1.23 -3.48 7.82
N TYR A 46 -1.92 -2.56 7.18
CA TYR A 46 -3.21 -2.82 6.56
C TYR A 46 -3.03 -3.16 5.09
N LEU A 47 -3.51 -4.32 4.71
CA LEU A 47 -3.49 -4.81 3.33
C LEU A 47 -4.93 -5.00 2.85
N GLU A 48 -5.26 -4.45 1.68
CA GLU A 48 -6.55 -4.75 1.05
C GLU A 48 -6.56 -6.21 0.64
N GLU A 49 -7.53 -6.96 1.18
CA GLU A 49 -7.73 -8.35 0.83
C GLU A 49 -8.26 -8.45 -0.60
N GLN A 50 -7.60 -9.25 -1.39
CA GLN A 50 -7.93 -9.39 -2.79
C GLN A 50 -8.68 -10.70 -3.04
N TRP A 51 -9.92 -10.56 -3.49
CA TRP A 51 -10.76 -11.68 -3.91
C TRP A 51 -10.76 -11.78 -5.42
N SER A 52 -10.47 -12.95 -5.93
CA SER A 52 -10.59 -13.23 -7.36
C SER A 52 -11.98 -13.78 -7.66
N ARG A 53 -12.60 -13.28 -8.74
CA ARG A 53 -13.85 -13.84 -9.26
C ARG A 53 -13.51 -14.98 -10.22
N PRO A 54 -14.28 -16.09 -10.23
CA PRO A 54 -13.98 -17.27 -11.05
C PRO A 54 -13.68 -16.98 -12.52
N ASP A 55 -14.36 -16.00 -13.11
CA ASP A 55 -14.29 -15.66 -14.53
C ASP A 55 -13.37 -14.47 -14.85
N GLN A 56 -12.56 -14.02 -13.88
CA GLN A 56 -11.72 -12.85 -14.08
C GLN A 56 -10.42 -13.21 -14.81
N ALA A 57 -10.23 -12.65 -16.00
CA ALA A 57 -8.97 -12.78 -16.71
C ALA A 57 -7.79 -12.23 -15.87
N GLY A 58 -6.71 -13.03 -15.76
CA GLY A 58 -5.53 -12.63 -14.98
C GLY A 58 -5.60 -12.95 -13.49
N MET A 59 -6.60 -13.69 -13.03
CA MET A 59 -6.79 -14.13 -11.64
C MET A 59 -5.52 -14.71 -11.02
N PHE A 60 -4.83 -15.60 -11.74
CA PHE A 60 -3.56 -16.18 -11.27
C PHE A 60 -2.48 -15.12 -11.04
N THR A 61 -2.30 -14.19 -11.98
CA THR A 61 -1.32 -13.10 -11.83
C THR A 61 -1.67 -12.17 -10.67
N PHE A 62 -2.95 -11.94 -10.44
CA PHE A 62 -3.46 -11.10 -9.37
C PHE A 62 -3.20 -11.75 -8.01
N GLY A 63 -3.57 -13.04 -7.86
CA GLY A 63 -3.29 -13.82 -6.66
C GLY A 63 -1.79 -13.94 -6.36
N GLN A 64 -0.98 -14.15 -7.40
CA GLN A 64 0.47 -14.16 -7.25
C GLN A 64 0.98 -12.81 -6.71
N THR A 65 0.56 -11.69 -7.30
CA THR A 65 0.99 -10.36 -6.85
C THR A 65 0.60 -10.10 -5.40
N PHE A 66 -0.60 -10.51 -5.00
CA PHE A 66 -1.06 -10.39 -3.61
C PHE A 66 -0.22 -11.26 -2.66
N GLY A 67 0.05 -12.51 -3.04
CA GLY A 67 0.93 -13.40 -2.27
C GLY A 67 2.33 -12.82 -2.09
N ASP A 68 2.90 -12.26 -3.17
CA ASP A 68 4.21 -11.60 -3.11
C ASP A 68 4.21 -10.39 -2.17
N CYS A 69 3.15 -9.59 -2.17
CA CYS A 69 3.02 -8.47 -1.25
C CYS A 69 2.95 -8.93 0.21
N ARG A 70 2.14 -9.95 0.49
CA ARG A 70 2.05 -10.55 1.84
C ARG A 70 3.41 -11.05 2.33
N THR A 71 4.10 -11.80 1.48
CA THR A 71 5.42 -12.35 1.81
C THR A 71 6.45 -11.24 2.03
N ALA A 72 6.45 -10.20 1.21
CA ALA A 72 7.36 -9.07 1.37
C ALA A 72 7.12 -8.31 2.68
N VAL A 73 5.86 -8.11 3.07
CA VAL A 73 5.47 -7.45 4.33
C VAL A 73 5.88 -8.30 5.53
N ALA A 74 5.54 -9.59 5.53
CA ALA A 74 5.91 -10.52 6.60
C ALA A 74 7.44 -10.63 6.75
N GLY A 75 8.14 -10.78 5.61
CA GLY A 75 9.61 -10.81 5.58
C GLY A 75 10.25 -9.52 6.10
N GLY A 76 9.65 -8.37 5.81
CA GLY A 76 10.08 -7.08 6.35
C GLY A 76 9.95 -7.00 7.86
N LEU A 77 8.84 -7.48 8.44
CA LEU A 77 8.64 -7.55 9.88
C LEU A 77 9.65 -8.49 10.55
N ILE A 78 9.85 -9.68 10.01
CA ILE A 78 10.85 -10.63 10.52
C ILE A 78 12.26 -10.01 10.48
N ALA A 79 12.63 -9.39 9.38
CA ALA A 79 13.92 -8.71 9.24
C ALA A 79 14.11 -7.53 10.21
N ALA A 80 13.02 -6.89 10.62
CA ALA A 80 13.01 -5.84 11.63
C ALA A 80 13.02 -6.38 13.08
N GLY A 81 13.10 -7.71 13.25
CA GLY A 81 13.26 -8.36 14.55
C GLY A 81 11.97 -8.85 15.22
N TYR A 82 10.82 -8.78 14.54
CA TYR A 82 9.59 -9.40 15.04
C TYR A 82 9.64 -10.91 14.82
N ASN A 83 9.14 -11.70 15.77
CA ASN A 83 8.95 -13.13 15.55
C ASN A 83 7.71 -13.39 14.66
N ALA A 84 7.49 -14.64 14.25
CA ALA A 84 6.41 -15.00 13.32
C ALA A 84 5.01 -14.66 13.86
N GLU A 85 4.76 -14.88 15.14
CA GLU A 85 3.49 -14.59 15.81
C GLU A 85 3.23 -13.08 15.87
N GLN A 86 4.23 -12.32 16.31
CA GLN A 86 4.17 -10.85 16.31
C GLN A 86 3.99 -10.26 14.90
N ALA A 87 4.61 -10.86 13.90
CA ALA A 87 4.46 -10.41 12.52
C ALA A 87 3.04 -10.67 12.00
N ASP A 88 2.45 -11.82 12.33
CA ASP A 88 1.06 -12.16 11.95
C ASP A 88 0.04 -11.21 12.62
N GLU A 89 0.20 -10.95 13.92
CA GLU A 89 -0.66 -10.02 14.67
C GLU A 89 -0.64 -8.59 14.11
N LYS A 90 0.46 -8.18 13.48
CA LYS A 90 0.61 -6.83 12.92
C LYS A 90 0.01 -6.69 11.52
N ILE A 91 -0.24 -7.76 10.82
CA ILE A 91 -0.79 -7.74 9.46
C ILE A 91 -2.30 -7.86 9.51
N VAL A 92 -2.99 -6.80 9.10
CA VAL A 92 -4.45 -6.75 9.08
C VAL A 92 -4.93 -6.80 7.63
N PHE A 93 -5.65 -7.85 7.28
CA PHE A 93 -6.32 -7.96 5.99
C PHE A 93 -7.71 -7.33 6.06
N VAL A 94 -8.01 -6.46 5.10
CA VAL A 94 -9.28 -5.74 5.07
C VAL A 94 -9.94 -5.94 3.71
N PRO A 95 -11.16 -6.50 3.65
CA PRO A 95 -11.92 -6.58 2.42
C PRO A 95 -12.15 -5.19 1.81
N GLY A 96 -11.92 -5.06 0.49
CA GLY A 96 -12.06 -3.77 -0.20
C GLY A 96 -13.44 -3.13 -0.06
N GLY A 97 -14.51 -3.97 0.02
CA GLY A 97 -15.88 -3.51 0.26
C GLY A 97 -16.08 -2.93 1.67
N GLU A 98 -15.41 -3.47 2.67
CA GLU A 98 -15.56 -3.04 4.06
C GLU A 98 -15.06 -1.61 4.28
N TRP A 99 -13.79 -1.35 3.99
CA TRP A 99 -13.22 -0.04 4.22
C TRP A 99 -13.81 1.04 3.32
N LYS A 100 -14.19 0.68 2.07
CA LYS A 100 -14.87 1.59 1.16
C LYS A 100 -16.26 1.97 1.67
N HIS A 101 -17.04 0.99 2.12
CA HIS A 101 -18.36 1.25 2.70
C HIS A 101 -18.27 2.18 3.91
N GLU A 102 -17.33 1.95 4.82
CA GLU A 102 -17.16 2.78 6.01
C GLU A 102 -16.73 4.21 5.67
N MET A 103 -15.94 4.36 4.61
CA MET A 103 -15.56 5.68 4.06
C MET A 103 -16.62 6.28 3.10
N ARG A 104 -17.78 5.66 2.96
CA ARG A 104 -18.85 6.05 2.03
C ARG A 104 -18.39 6.12 0.58
N LEU A 105 -17.54 5.18 0.20
CA LEU A 105 -17.03 4.99 -1.16
C LEU A 105 -17.66 3.76 -1.80
N ASP A 106 -17.65 3.75 -3.12
CA ASP A 106 -18.05 2.61 -3.96
C ASP A 106 -16.88 2.15 -4.86
N SER A 107 -17.20 1.47 -5.94
CA SER A 107 -16.20 0.99 -6.91
C SER A 107 -15.64 2.09 -7.82
N ASP A 108 -16.23 3.29 -7.81
CA ASP A 108 -15.76 4.42 -8.61
C ASP A 108 -14.47 5.01 -8.01
N LYS A 109 -13.37 4.74 -8.69
CA LYS A 109 -12.04 5.21 -8.29
C LYS A 109 -11.87 6.72 -8.31
N SER A 110 -12.72 7.44 -9.05
CA SER A 110 -12.70 8.90 -9.07
C SER A 110 -13.13 9.50 -7.74
N LYS A 111 -14.08 8.87 -7.05
CA LYS A 111 -14.52 9.25 -5.70
C LYS A 111 -13.43 9.03 -4.67
N SER A 112 -12.73 7.90 -4.75
CA SER A 112 -11.56 7.64 -3.88
C SER A 112 -10.49 8.71 -4.07
N LEU A 113 -10.17 9.07 -5.31
CA LEU A 113 -9.20 10.13 -5.61
C LEU A 113 -9.67 11.50 -5.10
N ALA A 114 -10.94 11.82 -5.27
CA ALA A 114 -11.52 13.10 -4.80
C ALA A 114 -11.45 13.19 -3.27
N LEU A 115 -11.89 12.14 -2.56
CA LEU A 115 -11.85 12.08 -1.10
C LEU A 115 -10.41 12.17 -0.57
N ALA A 116 -9.50 11.38 -1.10
CA ALA A 116 -8.09 11.42 -0.70
C ALA A 116 -7.47 12.79 -0.97
N SER A 117 -7.80 13.44 -2.09
CA SER A 117 -7.32 14.79 -2.42
C SER A 117 -7.87 15.88 -1.47
N ALA A 118 -9.06 15.66 -0.93
CA ALA A 118 -9.65 16.57 0.06
C ALA A 118 -8.99 16.41 1.44
N ILE A 119 -8.68 15.16 1.82
CA ILE A 119 -8.07 14.86 3.14
C ILE A 119 -6.56 15.15 3.15
N PHE A 120 -5.86 14.86 2.04
CA PHE A 120 -4.41 15.01 1.88
C PHE A 120 -4.08 15.92 0.67
N PRO A 121 -4.46 17.21 0.70
CA PRO A 121 -4.28 18.10 -0.43
C PRO A 121 -2.82 18.24 -0.88
N GLU A 122 -1.88 18.14 0.04
CA GLU A 122 -0.46 18.19 -0.18
C GLU A 122 0.09 16.96 -0.93
N CYS A 123 -0.59 15.80 -0.84
CA CYS A 123 -0.21 14.58 -1.55
C CYS A 123 -0.66 14.56 -3.02
N LYS A 124 -1.53 15.49 -3.42
CA LYS A 124 -2.11 15.52 -4.77
C LYS A 124 -1.06 15.59 -5.88
N GLN A 125 0.05 16.27 -5.64
CA GLN A 125 1.15 16.34 -6.60
C GLN A 125 1.94 15.02 -6.65
N ALA A 126 2.21 14.40 -5.49
CA ALA A 126 2.88 13.11 -5.42
C ALA A 126 2.09 12.01 -6.15
N TRP A 127 0.77 11.98 -6.02
CA TRP A 127 -0.06 11.00 -6.73
C TRP A 127 -0.04 11.19 -8.25
N LYS A 128 0.05 12.41 -8.76
CA LYS A 128 0.13 12.67 -10.21
C LYS A 128 1.42 12.12 -10.84
N LEU A 129 2.48 11.95 -10.06
CA LEU A 129 3.76 11.43 -10.52
C LEU A 129 3.76 9.91 -10.70
N VAL A 130 2.69 9.22 -10.31
CA VAL A 130 2.57 7.78 -10.42
C VAL A 130 1.54 7.39 -11.47
N SER A 131 1.88 6.37 -12.25
CA SER A 131 1.04 5.90 -13.36
C SER A 131 -0.35 5.43 -12.94
N LYS A 132 -0.56 5.14 -11.65
CA LYS A 132 -1.82 4.70 -11.08
C LYS A 132 -2.19 5.55 -9.85
N HIS A 133 -2.34 6.84 -10.05
CA HIS A 133 -2.67 7.82 -9.00
C HIS A 133 -3.92 7.46 -8.18
N THR A 134 -4.92 6.79 -8.78
CA THR A 134 -6.10 6.31 -8.05
C THR A 134 -5.77 5.20 -7.06
N SER A 135 -4.87 4.28 -7.40
CA SER A 135 -4.45 3.22 -6.48
C SER A 135 -3.65 3.79 -5.30
N ALA A 136 -2.85 4.83 -5.54
CA ALA A 136 -2.15 5.54 -4.47
C ALA A 136 -3.12 6.23 -3.51
N ALA A 137 -4.15 6.87 -4.06
CA ALA A 137 -5.20 7.50 -3.27
C ALA A 137 -5.98 6.48 -2.43
N GLU A 138 -6.38 5.34 -3.03
CA GLU A 138 -7.06 4.25 -2.32
C GLU A 138 -6.20 3.69 -1.19
N ALA A 139 -4.92 3.48 -1.43
CA ALA A 139 -4.01 3.00 -0.42
C ALA A 139 -3.81 4.02 0.73
N SER A 140 -3.77 5.33 0.44
CA SER A 140 -3.75 6.38 1.46
C SER A 140 -5.03 6.39 2.31
N LEU A 141 -6.17 6.12 1.69
CA LEU A 141 -7.45 6.01 2.41
C LEU A 141 -7.53 4.73 3.26
N LEU A 142 -6.97 3.62 2.79
CA LEU A 142 -6.86 2.39 3.60
C LEU A 142 -5.97 2.60 4.82
N ALA A 143 -4.86 3.33 4.67
CA ALA A 143 -4.01 3.71 5.80
C ALA A 143 -4.76 4.59 6.81
N LEU A 144 -5.57 5.54 6.32
CA LEU A 144 -6.43 6.37 7.15
C LEU A 144 -7.49 5.54 7.90
N TYR A 145 -8.14 4.62 7.19
CA TYR A 145 -9.09 3.67 7.78
C TYR A 145 -8.45 2.90 8.93
N GLY A 146 -7.27 2.30 8.70
CA GLY A 146 -6.54 1.57 9.73
C GLY A 146 -6.21 2.44 10.94
N ALA A 147 -5.69 3.65 10.71
CA ALA A 147 -5.39 4.60 11.77
C ALA A 147 -6.64 4.96 12.60
N THR A 148 -7.78 5.15 11.94
CA THR A 148 -9.05 5.44 12.61
C THR A 148 -9.53 4.27 13.46
N LYS A 149 -9.40 3.03 12.97
CA LYS A 149 -9.73 1.81 13.74
C LYS A 149 -8.88 1.67 15.00
N GLN A 150 -7.65 2.15 14.97
CA GLN A 150 -6.75 2.18 16.14
C GLN A 150 -6.98 3.40 17.05
N GLY A 151 -8.02 4.19 16.80
CA GLY A 151 -8.35 5.37 17.61
C GLY A 151 -7.39 6.54 17.43
N LEU A 152 -6.58 6.54 16.39
CA LEU A 152 -5.64 7.62 16.11
C LEU A 152 -6.37 8.83 15.51
N ARG A 153 -6.26 9.98 16.15
CA ARG A 153 -6.75 11.26 15.61
C ARG A 153 -5.69 11.87 14.70
N LEU A 154 -6.06 12.07 13.45
CA LEU A 154 -5.14 12.53 12.42
C LEU A 154 -5.00 14.04 12.44
N LYS A 155 -3.75 14.53 12.51
CA LYS A 155 -3.39 15.85 12.00
C LYS A 155 -2.56 15.61 10.74
N PRO A 156 -3.11 15.77 9.54
CA PRO A 156 -2.38 15.48 8.31
C PRO A 156 -1.21 16.45 8.15
N LYS A 157 -0.01 15.90 8.03
CA LYS A 157 1.18 16.59 7.49
C LYS A 157 1.77 15.64 6.47
N ALA A 158 1.74 16.02 5.20
CA ALA A 158 2.40 15.24 4.17
C ALA A 158 3.84 15.69 3.98
N LYS A 159 4.71 14.72 3.80
CA LYS A 159 6.09 14.94 3.34
C LYS A 159 6.17 14.45 1.90
N ILE A 160 6.40 15.37 0.98
CA ILE A 160 6.66 15.02 -0.43
C ILE A 160 8.11 14.60 -0.52
N LEU A 161 8.36 13.33 -0.85
CA LEU A 161 9.71 12.85 -1.13
C LEU A 161 10.12 13.23 -2.57
N PRO A 162 11.37 13.62 -2.81
CA PRO A 162 11.82 14.07 -4.11
C PRO A 162 11.76 12.98 -5.18
N PRO A 163 11.57 13.33 -6.48
CA PRO A 163 11.23 12.42 -7.58
C PRO A 163 12.39 11.59 -8.14
N ASN A 164 13.40 11.27 -7.37
CA ASN A 164 14.66 10.69 -7.87
C ASN A 164 14.77 9.16 -7.76
N LYS A 165 13.68 8.40 -7.95
CA LYS A 165 13.76 6.94 -8.10
C LYS A 165 12.80 6.45 -9.20
N PRO A 166 13.14 5.36 -9.91
CA PRO A 166 12.46 4.93 -11.13
C PRO A 166 10.99 4.55 -10.91
N THR A 167 10.22 4.69 -11.95
CA THR A 167 8.76 4.54 -12.06
C THR A 167 8.21 3.32 -11.30
N LEU A 168 7.43 3.56 -10.31
CA LEU A 168 7.03 2.60 -9.28
C LEU A 168 5.50 2.65 -9.08
N THR A 169 4.87 1.53 -8.74
CA THR A 169 3.44 1.45 -8.38
C THR A 169 3.30 1.45 -6.85
N LEU A 170 2.38 2.23 -6.31
CA LEU A 170 2.38 2.65 -4.92
C LEU A 170 1.83 1.65 -3.90
N PHE A 171 2.50 1.62 -2.76
CA PHE A 171 1.88 1.35 -1.46
C PHE A 171 2.07 2.58 -0.56
N PRO A 172 1.09 2.98 0.24
CA PRO A 172 1.33 3.97 1.27
C PRO A 172 2.18 3.34 2.37
N SER A 173 3.17 4.04 2.84
CA SER A 173 3.77 3.69 4.12
C SER A 173 2.78 4.05 5.21
N LEU A 174 2.39 3.07 6.00
CA LEU A 174 1.70 3.27 7.24
C LEU A 174 2.70 3.83 8.26
N VAL A 175 2.74 5.12 8.41
CA VAL A 175 3.39 5.70 9.58
C VAL A 175 2.33 5.81 10.68
N LEU A 176 2.44 4.94 11.65
CA LEU A 176 1.57 4.89 12.80
C LEU A 176 2.07 5.86 13.86
N GLY A 177 1.15 6.67 14.38
CA GLY A 177 1.47 7.62 15.42
C GLY A 177 1.83 6.92 16.74
N GLU A 178 2.79 7.47 17.45
CA GLU A 178 3.15 7.06 18.80
C GLU A 178 1.93 7.16 19.73
N LYS A 179 1.61 6.08 20.44
CA LYS A 179 0.73 6.16 21.61
C LYS A 179 1.45 6.98 22.66
N LYS A 180 0.97 8.18 22.94
CA LYS A 180 1.32 8.86 24.19
C LYS A 180 0.76 8.02 25.35
N LYS A 181 1.67 7.58 26.20
CA LYS A 181 1.32 7.04 27.52
C LYS A 181 0.62 8.09 28.38
#